data_b50d5a884b55be8bcfbed7ca01d4098e
#
_entry.id   b50d5a884b55be8bcfbed7ca01d4098e
#
_cell.length_a   1.000
_cell.length_b   1.000
_cell.length_c   1.000
_cell.angle_alpha   90.00
_cell.angle_beta   90.00
_cell.angle_gamma   90.00
#
_symmetry.space_group_name_H-M   'P 1'
#
loop_
_entity.id
_entity.type
_entity.pdbx_description
1 polymer ?
#
loop_
_entity_poly.entity_id
_entity_poly.type
_entity_poly.pdbx_seq_one_letter_code
_entity_poly.pdbx_strand_id
1 'polypeptide(L)'
;LIDPSGKIMGMDAMLPYFQVLPFADVLFQNFIFSGIALLFVNGLSNLTAAALLLAKKKCGIVLGRIFGVTLMLWICIQFYMFPLNFMSTIYFIFGFCQAVAGYAAWVFWQQEHFRVDAADYPNIGSSERRLVVYFSRMGYVKKQALEAADQTGAQLYEVKATERTEGTLGFWWCGRYGMHRWPMPIAPIDIDLTAYDHVTICTPIWVFALAAPMRSFCREAAGKIRQADYILVHHTAALYRNAAREMDTLLGLHDTPMRSIQCKTGRFREIDPQTASRSGKA
;
A
#
# COMPACT_ATOMS: atom_id res chain seq x y z
N LEU A 1 20.74 34.87 6.64
CA LEU A 1 22.11 35.02 7.16
C LEU A 1 22.84 36.23 6.58
N ILE A 2 22.54 36.60 5.33
CA ILE A 2 23.16 37.77 4.67
C ILE A 2 22.57 39.08 5.22
N ASP A 3 21.27 39.06 5.55
CA ASP A 3 20.55 40.18 6.15
C ASP A 3 19.91 39.77 7.48
N PRO A 4 20.65 39.79 8.61
CA PRO A 4 20.10 39.38 9.90
C PRO A 4 18.95 40.26 10.40
N SER A 5 18.89 41.50 9.96
CA SER A 5 17.84 42.46 10.35
C SER A 5 16.58 42.34 9.51
N GLY A 6 16.65 41.71 8.33
CA GLY A 6 15.57 41.63 7.37
C GLY A 6 15.25 42.93 6.60
N LYS A 7 16.01 44.00 6.85
CA LYS A 7 15.73 45.33 6.28
C LYS A 7 15.93 45.40 4.78
N ILE A 8 16.93 44.71 4.24
CA ILE A 8 17.19 44.68 2.78
C ILE A 8 16.05 44.07 2.01
N MET A 9 15.39 43.05 2.59
CA MET A 9 14.27 42.34 1.97
C MET A 9 12.90 42.81 2.46
N GLY A 10 12.85 43.86 3.29
CA GLY A 10 11.60 44.37 3.87
C GLY A 10 10.90 43.37 4.81
N MET A 11 11.66 42.46 5.41
CA MET A 11 11.11 41.40 6.30
C MET A 11 11.18 41.82 7.78
N ASP A 12 11.78 42.97 8.11
CA ASP A 12 11.91 43.46 9.46
C ASP A 12 10.56 43.65 10.19
N ALA A 13 9.51 43.99 9.45
CA ALA A 13 8.12 44.00 9.94
C ALA A 13 7.59 42.65 10.44
N MET A 14 8.27 41.54 10.13
CA MET A 14 7.87 40.22 10.58
C MET A 14 8.46 39.83 11.94
N LEU A 15 9.50 40.50 12.43
CA LEU A 15 10.16 40.20 13.71
C LEU A 15 9.21 40.23 14.92
N PRO A 16 8.25 41.15 15.04
CA PRO A 16 7.30 41.15 16.15
C PRO A 16 6.45 39.86 16.25
N TYR A 17 6.16 39.21 15.13
CA TYR A 17 5.38 37.98 15.13
C TYR A 17 6.13 36.78 15.73
N PHE A 18 7.47 36.82 15.75
CA PHE A 18 8.27 35.77 16.40
C PHE A 18 8.22 35.83 17.92
N GLN A 19 7.78 36.95 18.49
CA GLN A 19 7.73 37.18 19.94
C GLN A 19 6.70 36.32 20.67
N VAL A 20 5.82 35.62 19.94
CA VAL A 20 4.87 34.64 20.50
C VAL A 20 5.53 33.27 20.78
N LEU A 21 6.75 33.07 20.30
CA LEU A 21 7.47 31.81 20.47
C LEU A 21 8.19 31.75 21.83
N PRO A 22 8.38 30.59 22.41
CA PRO A 22 9.17 30.41 23.61
C PRO A 22 10.63 30.85 23.37
N PHE A 23 11.23 31.49 24.35
CA PHE A 23 12.59 32.04 24.30
C PHE A 23 12.81 33.11 23.19
N ALA A 24 11.74 33.83 22.84
CA ALA A 24 11.80 34.84 21.79
C ALA A 24 12.79 35.97 22.08
N ASP A 25 12.89 36.37 23.32
CA ASP A 25 13.83 37.38 23.86
C ASP A 25 15.31 37.00 23.67
N VAL A 26 15.62 35.72 23.47
CA VAL A 26 16.98 35.23 23.24
C VAL A 26 17.22 34.81 21.80
N LEU A 27 16.28 34.06 21.21
CA LEU A 27 16.50 33.38 19.93
C LEU A 27 15.99 34.16 18.71
N PHE A 28 14.98 35.00 18.89
CA PHE A 28 14.25 35.64 17.78
C PHE A 28 14.35 37.17 17.76
N GLN A 29 15.49 37.71 18.22
CA GLN A 29 15.78 39.14 18.12
C GLN A 29 16.21 39.60 16.70
N ASN A 30 16.54 38.62 15.87
CA ASN A 30 16.88 38.79 14.47
C ASN A 30 16.62 37.46 13.70
N PHE A 31 16.87 37.44 12.39
CA PHE A 31 16.64 36.29 11.54
C PHE A 31 17.76 35.22 11.52
N ILE A 32 18.83 35.38 12.35
CA ILE A 32 19.96 34.42 12.32
C ILE A 32 19.51 33.03 12.74
N PHE A 33 18.87 32.90 13.90
CA PHE A 33 18.45 31.63 14.44
C PHE A 33 17.42 30.95 13.52
N SER A 34 16.37 31.66 13.11
CA SER A 34 15.34 31.13 12.21
C SER A 34 15.91 30.77 10.84
N GLY A 35 16.87 31.57 10.31
CA GLY A 35 17.55 31.29 9.05
C GLY A 35 18.44 30.04 9.13
N ILE A 36 19.18 29.85 10.21
CA ILE A 36 19.98 28.65 10.47
C ILE A 36 19.05 27.43 10.61
N ALA A 37 17.99 27.54 11.40
CA ALA A 37 17.02 26.47 11.58
C ALA A 37 16.37 26.09 10.24
N LEU A 38 15.96 27.06 9.44
CA LEU A 38 15.38 26.81 8.11
C LEU A 38 16.39 26.11 7.17
N LEU A 39 17.66 26.57 7.18
CA LEU A 39 18.70 25.97 6.35
C LEU A 39 18.92 24.48 6.68
N PHE A 40 19.03 24.15 7.95
CA PHE A 40 19.29 22.77 8.38
C PHE A 40 18.03 21.89 8.29
N VAL A 41 16.90 22.36 8.84
CA VAL A 41 15.67 21.56 8.96
C VAL A 41 14.99 21.35 7.60
N ASN A 42 14.93 22.37 6.76
CA ASN A 42 14.24 22.28 5.47
C ASN A 42 15.18 22.35 4.26
N GLY A 43 16.32 23.03 4.33
CA GLY A 43 17.25 23.16 3.21
C GLY A 43 18.12 21.93 3.02
N LEU A 44 19.13 21.76 3.86
CA LEU A 44 20.12 20.68 3.73
C LEU A 44 19.50 19.28 3.87
N SER A 45 18.50 19.13 4.71
CA SER A 45 17.76 17.88 4.88
C SER A 45 17.10 17.44 3.56
N ASN A 46 16.35 18.33 2.91
CA ASN A 46 15.70 18.01 1.63
C ASN A 46 16.71 17.82 0.50
N LEU A 47 17.81 18.60 0.48
CA LEU A 47 18.90 18.40 -0.48
C LEU A 47 19.54 17.01 -0.32
N THR A 48 19.77 16.58 0.92
CA THR A 48 20.28 15.24 1.23
C THR A 48 19.32 14.15 0.75
N ALA A 49 18.01 14.29 1.01
CA ALA A 49 17.02 13.35 0.53
C ALA A 49 17.00 13.28 -1.01
N ALA A 50 17.06 14.42 -1.68
CA ALA A 50 17.11 14.49 -3.14
C ALA A 50 18.36 13.82 -3.71
N ALA A 51 19.55 14.08 -3.13
CA ALA A 51 20.79 13.43 -3.55
C ALA A 51 20.72 11.89 -3.40
N LEU A 52 20.16 11.40 -2.29
CA LEU A 52 19.98 9.98 -2.05
C LEU A 52 18.94 9.35 -3.00
N LEU A 53 17.88 10.08 -3.38
CA LEU A 53 16.91 9.64 -4.38
C LEU A 53 17.55 9.53 -5.77
N LEU A 54 18.34 10.53 -6.17
CA LEU A 54 19.09 10.50 -7.43
C LEU A 54 20.09 9.33 -7.46
N ALA A 55 20.70 9.02 -6.30
CA ALA A 55 21.56 7.85 -6.12
C ALA A 55 20.76 6.52 -5.99
N LYS A 56 19.45 6.52 -6.20
CA LYS A 56 18.54 5.35 -6.11
C LYS A 56 18.61 4.61 -4.76
N LYS A 57 18.92 5.32 -3.67
CA LYS A 57 18.99 4.73 -2.33
C LYS A 57 17.63 4.74 -1.65
N LYS A 58 17.23 3.60 -1.05
CA LYS A 58 15.98 3.46 -0.27
C LYS A 58 15.83 4.53 0.81
N CYS A 59 16.92 4.89 1.48
CA CYS A 59 16.89 5.91 2.53
C CYS A 59 16.43 7.28 2.02
N GLY A 60 16.68 7.62 0.74
CA GLY A 60 16.18 8.85 0.13
C GLY A 60 14.64 8.91 0.12
N ILE A 61 13.96 7.78 -0.17
CA ILE A 61 12.49 7.70 -0.15
C ILE A 61 11.97 7.94 1.27
N VAL A 62 12.59 7.30 2.26
CA VAL A 62 12.18 7.42 3.67
C VAL A 62 12.39 8.84 4.18
N LEU A 63 13.58 9.42 3.92
CA LEU A 63 13.90 10.78 4.34
C LEU A 63 13.02 11.82 3.62
N GLY A 64 12.80 11.69 2.31
CA GLY A 64 11.92 12.58 1.56
C GLY A 64 10.51 12.64 2.15
N ARG A 65 9.95 11.50 2.55
CA ARG A 65 8.66 11.41 3.24
C ARG A 65 8.68 12.12 4.59
N ILE A 66 9.71 11.88 5.40
CA ILE A 66 9.85 12.49 6.73
C ILE A 66 9.96 14.01 6.58
N PHE A 67 10.78 14.49 5.65
CA PHE A 67 11.00 15.93 5.47
C PHE A 67 9.79 16.66 4.89
N GLY A 68 8.94 15.99 4.13
CA GLY A 68 7.62 16.52 3.76
C GLY A 68 6.75 16.80 5.00
N VAL A 69 6.71 15.87 5.95
CA VAL A 69 6.00 16.07 7.24
C VAL A 69 6.68 17.18 8.06
N THR A 70 8.00 17.19 8.12
CA THR A 70 8.76 18.24 8.84
C THR A 70 8.46 19.63 8.28
N LEU A 71 8.38 19.77 6.95
CA LEU A 71 7.99 21.03 6.30
C LEU A 71 6.56 21.43 6.68
N MET A 72 5.61 20.52 6.68
CA MET A 72 4.24 20.82 7.13
C MET A 72 4.22 21.32 8.58
N LEU A 73 4.92 20.64 9.48
CA LEU A 73 5.01 21.05 10.89
C LEU A 73 5.66 22.43 11.04
N TRP A 74 6.71 22.71 10.27
CA TRP A 74 7.34 24.03 10.23
C TRP A 74 6.34 25.11 9.80
N ILE A 75 5.54 24.84 8.77
CA ILE A 75 4.52 25.79 8.32
C ILE A 75 3.36 25.93 9.32
N CYS A 76 3.00 24.86 10.05
CA CYS A 76 2.03 24.99 11.16
C CYS A 76 2.51 25.98 12.22
N ILE A 77 3.79 25.99 12.55
CA ILE A 77 4.38 27.00 13.45
C ILE A 77 4.24 28.39 12.82
N GLN A 78 4.49 28.54 11.52
CA GLN A 78 4.30 29.81 10.83
C GLN A 78 2.84 30.28 10.84
N PHE A 79 1.86 29.38 10.67
CA PHE A 79 0.43 29.73 10.77
C PHE A 79 0.01 30.19 12.18
N TYR A 80 0.71 29.71 13.20
CA TYR A 80 0.50 30.17 14.56
C TYR A 80 1.05 31.58 14.79
N MET A 81 2.22 31.90 14.18
CA MET A 81 2.89 33.19 14.34
C MET A 81 2.33 34.29 13.44
N PHE A 82 2.05 33.94 12.18
CA PHE A 82 1.68 34.93 11.16
C PHE A 82 0.20 34.77 10.75
N PRO A 83 -0.45 35.86 10.31
CA PRO A 83 -1.70 35.76 9.58
C PRO A 83 -1.57 34.79 8.40
N LEU A 84 -2.68 34.12 8.06
CA LEU A 84 -2.72 33.22 6.91
C LEU A 84 -2.25 33.94 5.65
N ASN A 85 -1.22 33.43 5.01
CA ASN A 85 -0.63 34.05 3.84
C ASN A 85 -0.41 33.01 2.72
N PHE A 86 -0.35 33.51 1.50
CA PHE A 86 -0.24 32.69 0.31
C PHE A 86 1.03 31.81 0.29
N MET A 87 2.18 32.35 0.69
CA MET A 87 3.45 31.63 0.66
C MET A 87 3.45 30.45 1.63
N SER A 88 3.06 30.65 2.89
CA SER A 88 2.96 29.55 3.85
C SER A 88 1.96 28.48 3.41
N THR A 89 0.84 28.89 2.80
CA THR A 89 -0.15 27.95 2.27
C THR A 89 0.44 27.08 1.16
N ILE A 90 1.17 27.67 0.20
CA ILE A 90 1.83 26.91 -0.87
C ILE A 90 2.84 25.92 -0.31
N TYR A 91 3.71 26.34 0.62
CA TYR A 91 4.71 25.47 1.21
C TYR A 91 4.09 24.35 2.06
N PHE A 92 2.96 24.61 2.71
CA PHE A 92 2.19 23.56 3.40
C PHE A 92 1.70 22.48 2.41
N ILE A 93 1.08 22.92 1.31
CA ILE A 93 0.60 22.00 0.25
C ILE A 93 1.78 21.24 -0.36
N PHE A 94 2.91 21.91 -0.60
CA PHE A 94 4.11 21.26 -1.12
C PHE A 94 4.63 20.18 -0.17
N GLY A 95 4.73 20.47 1.13
CA GLY A 95 5.10 19.48 2.16
C GLY A 95 4.14 18.29 2.21
N PHE A 96 2.84 18.56 2.09
CA PHE A 96 1.81 17.52 2.01
C PHE A 96 2.01 16.61 0.78
N CYS A 97 2.15 17.21 -0.41
CA CYS A 97 2.40 16.46 -1.64
C CYS A 97 3.70 15.64 -1.56
N GLN A 98 4.77 16.21 -0.99
CA GLN A 98 6.03 15.51 -0.78
C GLN A 98 5.87 14.32 0.17
N ALA A 99 5.16 14.48 1.29
CA ALA A 99 4.91 13.40 2.24
C ALA A 99 4.10 12.25 1.62
N VAL A 100 3.04 12.59 0.88
CA VAL A 100 2.17 11.62 0.19
C VAL A 100 2.94 10.89 -0.91
N ALA A 101 3.66 11.61 -1.77
CA ALA A 101 4.47 11.02 -2.83
C ALA A 101 5.57 10.11 -2.27
N GLY A 102 6.25 10.55 -1.20
CA GLY A 102 7.27 9.74 -0.52
C GLY A 102 6.68 8.48 0.14
N TYR A 103 5.48 8.56 0.70
CA TYR A 103 4.78 7.38 1.22
C TYR A 103 4.41 6.40 0.10
N ALA A 104 3.83 6.90 -0.99
CA ALA A 104 3.50 6.06 -2.14
C ALA A 104 4.74 5.38 -2.73
N ALA A 105 5.82 6.14 -2.95
CA ALA A 105 7.09 5.59 -3.43
C ALA A 105 7.65 4.51 -2.49
N TRP A 106 7.55 4.70 -1.18
CA TRP A 106 7.97 3.70 -0.20
C TRP A 106 7.14 2.42 -0.26
N VAL A 107 5.81 2.53 -0.40
CA VAL A 107 4.92 1.36 -0.57
C VAL A 107 5.28 0.60 -1.85
N PHE A 108 5.42 1.30 -2.98
CA PHE A 108 5.83 0.67 -4.25
C PHE A 108 7.19 -0.01 -4.13
N TRP A 109 8.17 0.66 -3.53
CA TRP A 109 9.48 0.07 -3.32
C TRP A 109 9.41 -1.23 -2.51
N GLN A 110 8.63 -1.25 -1.43
CA GLN A 110 8.41 -2.44 -0.61
C GLN A 110 7.79 -3.58 -1.44
N GLN A 111 6.80 -3.27 -2.26
CA GLN A 111 6.13 -4.26 -3.10
C GLN A 111 7.07 -4.87 -4.15
N GLU A 112 7.89 -4.04 -4.81
CA GLU A 112 8.85 -4.51 -5.81
C GLU A 112 9.94 -5.40 -5.22
N HIS A 113 10.31 -5.14 -3.95
CA HIS A 113 11.38 -5.89 -3.25
C HIS A 113 10.86 -7.03 -2.38
N PHE A 114 9.54 -7.26 -2.34
CA PHE A 114 8.96 -8.40 -1.67
C PHE A 114 9.16 -9.64 -2.55
N ARG A 115 10.01 -10.56 -2.08
CA ARG A 115 10.31 -11.82 -2.77
C ARG A 115 9.95 -12.99 -1.85
N VAL A 116 9.42 -14.03 -2.44
CA VAL A 116 9.10 -15.30 -1.76
C VAL A 116 9.67 -16.40 -2.61
N ASP A 117 10.51 -17.24 -2.02
CA ASP A 117 11.07 -18.40 -2.70
C ASP A 117 10.18 -19.62 -2.43
N ALA A 118 9.84 -20.34 -3.49
CA ALA A 118 9.08 -21.59 -3.37
C ALA A 118 9.92 -22.72 -2.73
N ALA A 119 11.25 -22.60 -2.78
CA ALA A 119 12.15 -23.56 -2.15
C ALA A 119 12.05 -23.61 -0.61
N ASP A 120 11.52 -22.53 0.01
CA ASP A 120 11.26 -22.46 1.45
C ASP A 120 10.05 -23.33 1.89
N TYR A 121 9.33 -23.95 0.93
CA TYR A 121 8.07 -24.68 1.13
C TYR A 121 8.16 -26.11 0.58
N PRO A 122 8.83 -27.04 1.29
CA PRO A 122 9.21 -28.35 0.74
C PRO A 122 8.06 -29.33 0.54
N ASN A 123 6.90 -29.14 1.21
CA ASN A 123 5.80 -30.08 1.14
C ASN A 123 4.85 -29.83 -0.03
N ILE A 124 5.05 -28.76 -0.80
CA ILE A 124 4.18 -28.43 -1.94
C ILE A 124 4.19 -29.57 -2.97
N GLY A 125 2.99 -29.99 -3.39
CA GLY A 125 2.81 -31.05 -4.39
C GLY A 125 2.91 -32.48 -3.84
N SER A 126 3.02 -32.67 -2.52
CA SER A 126 3.02 -33.99 -1.90
C SER A 126 1.63 -34.68 -1.94
N SER A 127 0.56 -33.92 -2.14
CA SER A 127 -0.82 -34.43 -2.32
C SER A 127 -1.29 -34.20 -3.76
N GLU A 128 -1.72 -35.28 -4.43
CA GLU A 128 -2.29 -35.23 -5.78
C GLU A 128 -3.76 -34.77 -5.80
N ARG A 129 -4.43 -34.73 -4.64
CA ARG A 129 -5.87 -34.48 -4.55
C ARG A 129 -6.23 -33.10 -4.02
N ARG A 130 -5.23 -32.29 -3.69
CA ARG A 130 -5.40 -30.93 -3.19
C ARG A 130 -4.74 -29.92 -4.11
N LEU A 131 -5.42 -28.81 -4.35
CA LEU A 131 -4.94 -27.74 -5.21
C LEU A 131 -5.04 -26.39 -4.51
N VAL A 132 -4.02 -25.57 -4.61
CA VAL A 132 -4.08 -24.16 -4.28
C VAL A 132 -3.99 -23.33 -5.54
N VAL A 133 -5.06 -22.61 -5.86
CA VAL A 133 -5.14 -21.70 -6.99
C VAL A 133 -4.91 -20.28 -6.50
N TYR A 134 -4.06 -19.52 -7.16
CA TYR A 134 -3.82 -18.15 -6.77
C TYR A 134 -3.57 -17.22 -7.94
N PHE A 135 -3.84 -15.94 -7.71
CA PHE A 135 -3.35 -14.83 -8.53
C PHE A 135 -2.61 -13.83 -7.63
N SER A 136 -1.41 -13.46 -8.02
CA SER A 136 -0.61 -12.53 -7.23
C SER A 136 0.11 -11.51 -8.10
N ARG A 137 -0.21 -10.23 -7.91
CA ARG A 137 0.45 -9.13 -8.63
C ARG A 137 1.82 -8.76 -8.04
N MET A 138 1.95 -8.79 -6.71
CA MET A 138 3.11 -8.25 -5.98
C MET A 138 3.72 -9.27 -5.00
N GLY A 139 3.43 -10.54 -5.15
CA GLY A 139 3.97 -11.60 -4.31
C GLY A 139 3.22 -11.85 -3.00
N TYR A 140 2.37 -10.93 -2.51
CA TYR A 140 1.71 -11.10 -1.20
C TYR A 140 0.73 -12.29 -1.17
N VAL A 141 -0.09 -12.43 -2.20
CA VAL A 141 -1.00 -13.59 -2.31
C VAL A 141 -0.20 -14.85 -2.58
N LYS A 142 0.85 -14.80 -3.40
CA LYS A 142 1.76 -15.92 -3.64
C LYS A 142 2.31 -16.48 -2.33
N LYS A 143 2.74 -15.62 -1.39
CA LYS A 143 3.21 -16.07 -0.08
C LYS A 143 2.14 -16.88 0.66
N GLN A 144 0.92 -16.38 0.72
CA GLN A 144 -0.19 -17.08 1.40
C GLN A 144 -0.58 -18.38 0.68
N ALA A 145 -0.49 -18.40 -0.63
CA ALA A 145 -0.73 -19.62 -1.42
C ALA A 145 0.34 -20.68 -1.17
N LEU A 146 1.63 -20.27 -1.11
CA LEU A 146 2.73 -21.18 -0.78
C LEU A 146 2.59 -21.74 0.65
N GLU A 147 2.28 -20.89 1.63
CA GLU A 147 2.03 -21.32 3.01
C GLU A 147 0.86 -22.32 3.09
N ALA A 148 -0.25 -22.06 2.41
CA ALA A 148 -1.40 -22.96 2.38
C ALA A 148 -1.09 -24.28 1.68
N ALA A 149 -0.34 -24.23 0.57
CA ALA A 149 0.06 -25.42 -0.17
C ALA A 149 1.03 -26.29 0.64
N ASP A 150 2.01 -25.70 1.31
CA ASP A 150 2.96 -26.40 2.16
C ASP A 150 2.26 -27.07 3.35
N GLN A 151 1.33 -26.38 4.01
CA GLN A 151 0.57 -26.93 5.14
C GLN A 151 -0.30 -28.12 4.76
N THR A 152 -0.80 -28.16 3.53
CA THR A 152 -1.76 -29.16 3.05
C THR A 152 -1.17 -30.18 2.09
N GLY A 153 0.08 -29.98 1.66
CA GLY A 153 0.71 -30.75 0.60
C GLY A 153 0.16 -30.47 -0.79
N ALA A 154 -0.68 -29.45 -0.96
CA ALA A 154 -1.41 -29.19 -2.20
C ALA A 154 -0.48 -28.83 -3.37
N GLN A 155 -0.93 -29.15 -4.58
CA GLN A 155 -0.33 -28.62 -5.81
C GLN A 155 -0.64 -27.12 -5.95
N LEU A 156 0.19 -26.39 -6.68
CA LEU A 156 0.03 -24.96 -6.92
C LEU A 156 -0.37 -24.68 -8.37
N TYR A 157 -1.34 -23.80 -8.56
CA TYR A 157 -1.71 -23.28 -9.86
C TYR A 157 -1.81 -21.75 -9.85
N GLU A 158 -1.01 -21.10 -10.66
CA GLU A 158 -1.02 -19.64 -10.80
C GLU A 158 -1.92 -19.23 -11.97
N VAL A 159 -2.97 -18.47 -11.68
CA VAL A 159 -3.81 -17.83 -12.69
C VAL A 159 -3.03 -16.72 -13.36
N LYS A 160 -2.80 -16.82 -14.67
CA LYS A 160 -2.05 -15.84 -15.46
C LYS A 160 -3.01 -14.91 -16.18
N ALA A 161 -3.02 -13.64 -15.84
CA ALA A 161 -3.71 -12.62 -16.62
C ALA A 161 -3.00 -12.39 -17.95
N THR A 162 -3.74 -12.23 -19.04
CA THR A 162 -3.18 -11.88 -20.35
C THR A 162 -3.01 -10.37 -20.53
N GLU A 163 -3.67 -9.59 -19.69
CA GLU A 163 -3.56 -8.14 -19.61
C GLU A 163 -2.36 -7.72 -18.74
N ARG A 164 -1.93 -6.49 -18.92
CA ARG A 164 -0.82 -5.93 -18.13
C ARG A 164 -1.23 -5.73 -16.68
N THR A 165 -0.60 -6.45 -15.76
CA THR A 165 -0.84 -6.34 -14.31
C THR A 165 0.32 -5.72 -13.53
N GLU A 166 1.51 -5.61 -14.15
CA GLU A 166 2.74 -5.17 -13.50
C GLU A 166 3.03 -3.68 -13.67
N GLY A 167 3.84 -3.15 -12.75
CA GLY A 167 4.27 -1.76 -12.73
C GLY A 167 3.14 -0.75 -12.46
N THR A 168 3.45 0.53 -12.61
CA THR A 168 2.49 1.63 -12.33
C THR A 168 1.29 1.59 -13.27
N LEU A 169 1.51 1.36 -14.56
CA LEU A 169 0.41 1.28 -15.54
C LEU A 169 -0.48 0.06 -15.25
N GLY A 170 0.12 -1.09 -14.92
CA GLY A 170 -0.64 -2.27 -14.51
C GLY A 170 -1.46 -2.03 -13.24
N PHE A 171 -0.97 -1.24 -12.29
CA PHE A 171 -1.74 -0.85 -11.11
C PHE A 171 -3.04 -0.10 -11.47
N TRP A 172 -2.93 0.92 -12.32
CA TRP A 172 -4.09 1.69 -12.78
C TRP A 172 -5.05 0.83 -13.62
N TRP A 173 -4.50 -0.04 -14.46
CA TRP A 173 -5.29 -0.95 -15.30
C TRP A 173 -6.08 -1.95 -14.44
N CYS A 174 -5.42 -2.60 -13.48
CA CYS A 174 -6.08 -3.47 -12.49
C CYS A 174 -7.14 -2.71 -11.68
N GLY A 175 -6.87 -1.48 -11.29
CA GLY A 175 -7.81 -0.61 -10.59
C GLY A 175 -9.07 -0.35 -11.41
N ARG A 176 -8.93 -0.08 -12.72
CA ARG A 176 -10.06 0.11 -13.64
C ARG A 176 -10.94 -1.13 -13.69
N TYR A 177 -10.35 -2.32 -13.91
CA TYR A 177 -11.09 -3.58 -13.90
C TYR A 177 -11.81 -3.82 -12.56
N GLY A 178 -11.15 -3.53 -11.45
CA GLY A 178 -11.71 -3.65 -10.11
C GLY A 178 -12.90 -2.72 -9.88
N MET A 179 -12.80 -1.44 -10.29
CA MET A 179 -13.89 -0.46 -10.16
C MET A 179 -15.14 -0.86 -10.94
N HIS A 180 -14.97 -1.32 -12.17
CA HIS A 180 -16.09 -1.74 -13.03
C HIS A 180 -16.55 -3.18 -12.78
N ARG A 181 -15.87 -3.93 -11.91
CA ARG A 181 -16.15 -5.35 -11.66
C ARG A 181 -16.13 -6.20 -12.92
N TRP A 182 -15.31 -5.84 -13.89
CA TRP A 182 -15.14 -6.59 -15.12
C TRP A 182 -14.29 -7.83 -14.89
N PRO A 183 -14.55 -8.94 -15.60
CA PRO A 183 -13.60 -10.04 -15.67
C PRO A 183 -12.40 -9.59 -16.50
N MET A 184 -11.19 -9.97 -16.08
CA MET A 184 -9.96 -9.72 -16.82
C MET A 184 -9.59 -10.98 -17.59
N PRO A 185 -9.26 -10.92 -18.88
CA PRO A 185 -8.82 -12.08 -19.65
C PRO A 185 -7.65 -12.81 -18.97
N ILE A 186 -7.73 -14.13 -18.92
CA ILE A 186 -6.69 -15.01 -18.36
C ILE A 186 -6.22 -16.01 -19.42
N ALA A 187 -5.04 -16.58 -19.22
CA ALA A 187 -4.59 -17.72 -19.99
C ALA A 187 -5.54 -18.91 -19.76
N PRO A 188 -5.76 -19.79 -20.76
CA PRO A 188 -6.59 -20.98 -20.59
C PRO A 188 -6.14 -21.80 -19.38
N ILE A 189 -7.11 -22.37 -18.66
CA ILE A 189 -6.83 -23.28 -17.55
C ILE A 189 -6.37 -24.61 -18.14
N ASP A 190 -5.09 -24.93 -17.94
CA ASP A 190 -4.41 -26.10 -18.54
C ASP A 190 -4.35 -27.32 -17.60
N ILE A 191 -5.15 -27.30 -16.53
CA ILE A 191 -5.28 -28.41 -15.58
C ILE A 191 -6.73 -28.90 -15.48
N ASP A 192 -6.92 -30.16 -15.14
CA ASP A 192 -8.25 -30.71 -14.85
C ASP A 192 -8.65 -30.45 -13.40
N LEU A 193 -9.48 -29.44 -13.19
CA LEU A 193 -9.97 -29.07 -11.86
C LEU A 193 -10.82 -30.14 -11.19
N THR A 194 -11.43 -31.04 -11.98
CA THR A 194 -12.29 -32.11 -11.46
C THR A 194 -11.51 -33.24 -10.80
N ALA A 195 -10.21 -33.34 -11.07
CA ALA A 195 -9.30 -34.30 -10.47
C ALA A 195 -9.02 -34.05 -8.97
N TYR A 196 -9.32 -32.83 -8.50
CA TYR A 196 -9.05 -32.43 -7.12
C TYR A 196 -10.28 -32.52 -6.22
N ASP A 197 -10.09 -33.08 -5.03
CA ASP A 197 -11.17 -33.18 -4.04
C ASP A 197 -11.41 -31.82 -3.36
N HIS A 198 -10.35 -31.05 -3.17
CA HIS A 198 -10.40 -29.77 -2.46
C HIS A 198 -9.51 -28.70 -3.11
N VAL A 199 -10.05 -27.50 -3.31
CA VAL A 199 -9.36 -26.37 -3.95
C VAL A 199 -9.34 -25.17 -3.02
N THR A 200 -8.17 -24.75 -2.57
CA THR A 200 -7.98 -23.48 -1.85
C THR A 200 -7.78 -22.34 -2.85
N ILE A 201 -8.62 -21.32 -2.81
CA ILE A 201 -8.53 -20.18 -3.74
C ILE A 201 -7.97 -18.96 -3.00
N CYS A 202 -6.76 -18.56 -3.36
CA CYS A 202 -6.07 -17.39 -2.81
C CYS A 202 -6.20 -16.20 -3.77
N THR A 203 -6.81 -15.11 -3.33
CA THR A 203 -7.09 -13.95 -4.17
C THR A 203 -6.79 -12.63 -3.49
N PRO A 204 -6.26 -11.62 -4.23
CA PRO A 204 -6.24 -10.27 -3.71
C PRO A 204 -7.63 -9.62 -3.81
N ILE A 205 -7.87 -8.61 -2.99
CA ILE A 205 -9.03 -7.73 -3.10
C ILE A 205 -8.62 -6.44 -3.81
N TRP A 206 -9.32 -6.12 -4.90
CA TRP A 206 -9.12 -4.91 -5.69
C TRP A 206 -10.35 -4.02 -5.62
N VAL A 207 -10.15 -2.77 -5.20
CA VAL A 207 -11.24 -1.78 -5.09
C VAL A 207 -12.46 -2.37 -4.36
N PHE A 208 -12.19 -2.96 -3.19
CA PHE A 208 -13.19 -3.57 -2.29
C PHE A 208 -13.98 -4.76 -2.87
N ALA A 209 -13.49 -5.39 -3.93
CA ALA A 209 -14.13 -6.51 -4.61
C ALA A 209 -13.13 -7.61 -4.98
N LEU A 210 -13.65 -8.75 -5.45
CA LEU A 210 -12.87 -9.86 -6.01
C LEU A 210 -11.98 -9.34 -7.13
N ALA A 211 -10.71 -9.76 -7.14
CA ALA A 211 -9.77 -9.41 -8.20
C ALA A 211 -10.24 -9.91 -9.57
N ALA A 212 -10.08 -9.07 -10.59
CA ALA A 212 -10.61 -9.32 -11.91
C ALA A 212 -10.13 -10.63 -12.60
N PRO A 213 -8.83 -11.04 -12.49
CA PRO A 213 -8.39 -12.34 -13.01
C PRO A 213 -9.04 -13.53 -12.30
N MET A 214 -9.22 -13.41 -10.97
CA MET A 214 -9.86 -14.49 -10.20
C MET A 214 -11.36 -14.58 -10.48
N ARG A 215 -11.99 -13.46 -10.84
CA ARG A 215 -13.38 -13.47 -11.33
C ARG A 215 -13.51 -14.27 -12.63
N SER A 216 -12.56 -14.12 -13.56
CA SER A 216 -12.52 -14.92 -14.78
C SER A 216 -12.28 -16.39 -14.49
N PHE A 217 -11.29 -16.69 -13.63
CA PHE A 217 -11.02 -18.05 -13.18
C PHE A 217 -12.28 -18.72 -12.61
N CYS A 218 -12.97 -18.07 -11.66
CA CYS A 218 -14.18 -18.64 -11.06
C CYS A 218 -15.29 -18.91 -12.09
N ARG A 219 -15.43 -18.05 -13.10
CA ARG A 219 -16.40 -18.29 -14.21
C ARG A 219 -16.04 -19.52 -15.04
N GLU A 220 -14.77 -19.69 -15.40
CA GLU A 220 -14.29 -20.81 -16.20
C GLU A 220 -14.25 -22.13 -15.40
N ALA A 221 -14.11 -22.02 -14.08
CA ALA A 221 -14.11 -23.15 -13.14
C ALA A 221 -15.51 -23.56 -12.66
N ALA A 222 -16.58 -22.87 -13.11
CA ALA A 222 -17.94 -23.12 -12.69
C ALA A 222 -18.33 -24.61 -12.82
N GLY A 223 -18.83 -25.20 -11.73
CA GLY A 223 -19.25 -26.61 -11.68
C GLY A 223 -18.12 -27.65 -11.72
N LYS A 224 -16.85 -27.23 -11.78
CA LYS A 224 -15.69 -28.15 -11.82
C LYS A 224 -15.04 -28.34 -10.43
N ILE A 225 -15.33 -27.49 -9.47
CA ILE A 225 -14.78 -27.54 -8.10
C ILE A 225 -15.87 -28.03 -7.16
N ARG A 226 -15.61 -29.13 -6.44
CA ARG A 226 -16.57 -29.74 -5.51
C ARG A 226 -16.53 -29.16 -4.11
N GLN A 227 -15.33 -28.92 -3.61
CA GLN A 227 -15.10 -28.34 -2.28
C GLN A 227 -14.01 -27.26 -2.38
N ALA A 228 -14.24 -26.14 -1.72
CA ALA A 228 -13.28 -25.06 -1.68
C ALA A 228 -13.15 -24.41 -0.30
N ASP A 229 -12.07 -23.68 -0.12
CA ASP A 229 -11.90 -22.62 0.89
C ASP A 229 -11.23 -21.41 0.27
N TYR A 230 -11.41 -20.22 0.88
CA TYR A 230 -10.93 -18.97 0.34
C TYR A 230 -9.93 -18.29 1.27
N ILE A 231 -8.85 -17.76 0.68
CA ILE A 231 -7.90 -16.89 1.36
C ILE A 231 -7.89 -15.54 0.65
N LEU A 232 -8.48 -14.53 1.31
CA LEU A 232 -8.60 -13.17 0.79
C LEU A 232 -7.49 -12.30 1.35
N VAL A 233 -6.60 -11.79 0.50
CA VAL A 233 -5.48 -10.93 0.91
C VAL A 233 -5.75 -9.49 0.51
N HIS A 234 -5.70 -8.56 1.47
CA HIS A 234 -6.08 -7.16 1.26
C HIS A 234 -5.35 -6.20 2.22
N HIS A 235 -5.49 -4.90 1.99
CA HIS A 235 -4.79 -3.88 2.78
C HIS A 235 -5.58 -3.41 4.01
N THR A 236 -6.91 -3.44 3.95
CA THR A 236 -7.80 -2.94 5.02
C THR A 236 -8.03 -3.98 6.13
N ALA A 237 -8.73 -3.60 7.19
CA ALA A 237 -9.12 -4.53 8.26
C ALA A 237 -10.56 -5.08 8.09
N ALA A 238 -11.03 -5.23 6.84
CA ALA A 238 -12.37 -5.72 6.53
C ALA A 238 -12.38 -7.22 6.20
N LEU A 239 -13.51 -7.91 6.36
CA LEU A 239 -13.63 -9.35 6.08
C LEU A 239 -13.90 -9.68 4.61
N TYR A 240 -14.38 -8.76 3.82
CA TYR A 240 -14.73 -8.96 2.39
C TYR A 240 -15.64 -10.16 2.08
N ARG A 241 -16.64 -10.41 2.91
CA ARG A 241 -17.65 -11.47 2.70
C ARG A 241 -18.37 -11.36 1.35
N ASN A 242 -18.49 -10.15 0.81
CA ASN A 242 -19.05 -9.91 -0.52
C ASN A 242 -18.22 -10.56 -1.64
N ALA A 243 -16.90 -10.56 -1.52
CA ALA A 243 -16.02 -11.22 -2.51
C ALA A 243 -16.12 -12.75 -2.41
N ALA A 244 -16.24 -13.30 -1.20
CA ALA A 244 -16.47 -14.74 -1.01
C ALA A 244 -17.82 -15.17 -1.58
N ARG A 245 -18.89 -14.44 -1.33
CA ARG A 245 -20.22 -14.70 -1.92
C ARG A 245 -20.23 -14.60 -3.45
N GLU A 246 -19.45 -13.65 -4.01
CA GLU A 246 -19.28 -13.55 -5.45
C GLU A 246 -18.61 -14.81 -6.01
N MET A 247 -17.56 -15.32 -5.35
CA MET A 247 -16.92 -16.59 -5.75
C MET A 247 -17.86 -17.76 -5.64
N ASP A 248 -18.61 -17.90 -4.54
CA ASP A 248 -19.64 -18.93 -4.38
C ASP A 248 -20.65 -18.91 -5.54
N THR A 249 -21.17 -17.73 -5.87
CA THR A 249 -22.13 -17.58 -6.98
C THR A 249 -21.53 -17.99 -8.31
N LEU A 250 -20.27 -17.63 -8.58
CA LEU A 250 -19.61 -17.95 -9.85
C LEU A 250 -19.23 -19.43 -9.97
N LEU A 251 -18.88 -20.05 -8.86
CA LEU A 251 -18.46 -21.47 -8.82
C LEU A 251 -19.64 -22.44 -8.66
N GLY A 252 -20.81 -21.95 -8.25
CA GLY A 252 -21.95 -22.79 -7.88
C GLY A 252 -21.79 -23.45 -6.50
N LEU A 253 -21.05 -22.79 -5.59
CA LEU A 253 -20.84 -23.21 -4.21
C LEU A 253 -21.67 -22.37 -3.23
N HIS A 254 -21.75 -22.79 -1.97
CA HIS A 254 -22.50 -22.10 -0.92
C HIS A 254 -21.73 -22.17 0.40
N ASP A 255 -21.75 -21.06 1.15
CA ASP A 255 -21.19 -20.98 2.51
C ASP A 255 -19.74 -21.47 2.62
N THR A 256 -18.95 -21.22 1.57
CA THR A 256 -17.55 -21.65 1.52
C THR A 256 -16.73 -20.98 2.64
N PRO A 257 -15.96 -21.75 3.42
CA PRO A 257 -15.08 -21.20 4.44
C PRO A 257 -14.12 -20.16 3.88
N MET A 258 -13.90 -19.07 4.62
CA MET A 258 -12.99 -18.03 4.19
C MET A 258 -12.09 -17.51 5.32
N ARG A 259 -10.84 -17.24 4.99
CA ARG A 259 -9.89 -16.50 5.81
C ARG A 259 -9.63 -15.14 5.19
N SER A 260 -9.64 -14.10 5.99
CA SER A 260 -9.41 -12.72 5.54
C SER A 260 -8.09 -12.23 6.14
N ILE A 261 -7.11 -11.95 5.28
CA ILE A 261 -5.74 -11.64 5.69
C ILE A 261 -5.38 -10.22 5.29
N GLN A 262 -5.21 -9.37 6.28
CA GLN A 262 -4.66 -8.04 6.08
C GLN A 262 -3.15 -8.14 5.80
N CYS A 263 -2.71 -7.54 4.70
CA CYS A 263 -1.30 -7.37 4.38
C CYS A 263 -0.94 -5.89 4.31
N LYS A 264 -0.05 -5.44 5.19
CA LYS A 264 0.55 -4.11 5.12
C LYS A 264 2.04 -4.23 4.86
N THR A 265 2.45 -3.94 3.61
CA THR A 265 3.87 -3.96 3.21
C THR A 265 4.61 -5.26 3.56
N GLY A 266 3.95 -6.42 3.33
CA GLY A 266 4.53 -7.73 3.60
C GLY A 266 4.36 -8.26 5.03
N ARG A 267 3.69 -7.52 5.92
CA ARG A 267 3.29 -7.99 7.25
C ARG A 267 1.85 -8.47 7.18
N PHE A 268 1.63 -9.74 7.53
CA PHE A 268 0.34 -10.41 7.44
C PHE A 268 -0.32 -10.50 8.82
N ARG A 269 -1.61 -10.27 8.86
CA ARG A 269 -2.46 -10.44 10.03
C ARG A 269 -3.80 -11.01 9.61
N GLU A 270 -4.19 -12.14 10.16
CA GLU A 270 -5.54 -12.68 9.98
C GLU A 270 -6.56 -11.81 10.72
N ILE A 271 -7.68 -11.54 10.07
CA ILE A 271 -8.77 -10.74 10.64
C ILE A 271 -9.78 -11.68 11.27
N ASP A 272 -9.89 -11.61 12.59
CA ASP A 272 -10.90 -12.36 13.33
C ASP A 272 -12.31 -11.82 13.03
N PRO A 273 -13.25 -12.70 12.62
CA PRO A 273 -14.65 -12.34 12.39
C PRO A 273 -15.33 -11.64 13.57
N GLN A 274 -14.94 -11.96 14.80
CA GLN A 274 -15.54 -11.36 16.02
C GLN A 274 -15.08 -9.91 16.24
N THR A 275 -13.83 -9.59 15.90
CA THR A 275 -13.30 -8.23 16.06
C THR A 275 -13.75 -7.29 14.94
N ALA A 276 -13.96 -7.80 13.72
CA ALA A 276 -14.42 -7.01 12.59
C ALA A 276 -15.88 -6.51 12.74
N SER A 277 -16.73 -7.25 13.46
CA SER A 277 -18.12 -6.83 13.71
C SER A 277 -18.22 -5.62 14.65
N ARG A 278 -17.21 -5.34 15.49
CA ARG A 278 -17.18 -4.21 16.41
C ARG A 278 -16.74 -2.90 15.77
N SER A 279 -15.93 -2.94 14.71
CA SER A 279 -15.43 -1.74 14.03
C SER A 279 -16.38 -1.16 12.96
N GLY A 280 -17.43 -1.89 12.58
CA GLY A 280 -18.45 -1.45 11.62
C GLY A 280 -19.66 -0.73 12.23
N LYS A 281 -19.62 -0.41 13.53
CA LYS A 281 -20.68 0.32 14.26
C LYS A 281 -20.19 1.67 14.81
N ALA A 282 -19.15 2.28 14.22
CA ALA A 282 -18.73 3.65 14.55
C ALA A 282 -18.84 4.54 13.32
#